data_cbb5280e93c86624689bb1c1eb808474
#
_entry.id   cbb5280e93c86624689bb1c1eb808474
#
_cell.length_a   1.000
_cell.length_b   1.000
_cell.length_c   1.000
_cell.angle_alpha   90.00
_cell.angle_beta   90.00
_cell.angle_gamma   90.00
#
_symmetry.space_group_name_H-M   'P 1'
#
loop_
_entity.id
_entity.type
_entity.pdbx_description
1 polymer ?
#
loop_
_entity_poly.entity_id
_entity_poly.type
_entity_poly.pdbx_seq_one_letter_code
_entity_poly.pdbx_strand_id
1 'polypeptide(L)'
;VNVATNASVANAGGQDPQLAQKNDVQAFNVQDKTVTTTAGGNTAMAQNDSMAANTAMIQEVLKRMGIQGRITLDSAKRLIEKIEQEALRRNRPSVIAVCSPDGNPVAVHVMDGSFLVSFDMAVKKAYTSVAVKMSTMELSRLTQPGQTFYGLGKMSDNIVIFGGGVPLKVGDTIIGGLGISGGTGEEDNSLAEYGLQVLKEVL
;
A
#
# COMPACT_ATOMS: atom_id res chain seq x y z
N VAL A 1 -51.32 17.26 23.13
CA VAL A 1 -51.77 16.01 23.77
C VAL A 1 -50.51 15.13 23.92
N ASN A 2 -50.12 14.97 25.20
CA ASN A 2 -49.06 14.07 25.68
C ASN A 2 -49.39 12.61 25.36
N VAL A 3 -48.42 11.78 25.09
CA VAL A 3 -48.19 10.54 25.85
C VAL A 3 -46.70 10.10 25.68
N ALA A 4 -46.00 10.10 26.80
CA ALA A 4 -44.75 9.34 26.98
C ALA A 4 -45.09 7.89 27.31
N THR A 5 -44.29 6.92 26.82
CA THR A 5 -44.15 5.63 27.51
C THR A 5 -42.71 5.13 27.39
N ASN A 6 -42.09 5.13 28.56
CA ASN A 6 -40.91 4.33 28.87
C ASN A 6 -41.20 2.83 28.72
N ALA A 7 -40.30 2.09 28.13
CA ALA A 7 -40.18 0.66 28.36
C ALA A 7 -38.71 0.30 28.58
N SER A 8 -38.37 0.14 29.84
CA SER A 8 -37.21 -0.53 30.38
C SER A 8 -37.27 -2.00 30.00
N VAL A 9 -36.23 -2.58 29.41
CA VAL A 9 -36.02 -4.03 29.33
C VAL A 9 -34.73 -4.39 30.02
N ALA A 10 -34.91 -5.26 30.99
CA ALA A 10 -33.94 -5.72 31.94
C ALA A 10 -32.84 -6.57 31.28
N ASN A 11 -31.70 -6.41 31.87
CA ASN A 11 -30.49 -7.23 31.77
C ASN A 11 -30.77 -8.67 32.26
N ALA A 12 -30.46 -9.66 31.42
CA ALA A 12 -30.31 -11.05 31.86
C ALA A 12 -28.95 -11.53 31.42
N GLY A 13 -28.08 -11.70 32.40
CA GLY A 13 -26.73 -12.23 32.25
C GLY A 13 -26.74 -13.70 31.83
N GLY A 14 -25.83 -14.04 30.96
CA GLY A 14 -25.39 -15.37 30.65
C GLY A 14 -23.88 -15.31 30.48
N GLN A 15 -23.16 -15.57 31.55
CA GLN A 15 -21.72 -15.79 31.50
C GLN A 15 -21.48 -17.19 30.94
N ASP A 16 -20.85 -17.29 29.80
CA ASP A 16 -20.24 -18.52 29.31
C ASP A 16 -18.72 -18.45 29.56
N PRO A 17 -18.16 -19.25 30.47
CA PRO A 17 -16.76 -19.20 30.84
C PRO A 17 -15.97 -20.30 30.15
N GLN A 18 -15.73 -20.19 28.85
CA GLN A 18 -14.71 -20.98 28.15
C GLN A 18 -14.35 -20.35 26.81
N LEU A 19 -13.36 -19.47 26.82
CA LEU A 19 -12.44 -19.22 25.70
C LEU A 19 -11.33 -18.23 26.15
N ALA A 20 -10.67 -18.59 27.25
CA ALA A 20 -9.36 -18.03 27.57
C ALA A 20 -8.31 -18.90 26.87
N GLN A 21 -8.06 -18.66 25.60
CA GLN A 21 -6.85 -19.15 24.96
C GLN A 21 -5.68 -18.24 25.39
N LYS A 22 -4.80 -18.84 26.19
CA LYS A 22 -3.51 -18.31 26.57
C LYS A 22 -2.67 -18.07 25.33
N ASN A 23 -2.46 -16.82 24.97
CA ASN A 23 -1.37 -16.42 24.10
C ASN A 23 -0.10 -16.31 24.97
N ASP A 24 0.59 -17.42 25.15
CA ASP A 24 1.95 -17.43 25.67
C ASP A 24 2.87 -16.86 24.58
N VAL A 25 2.99 -15.54 24.57
CA VAL A 25 4.10 -14.86 23.89
C VAL A 25 5.32 -15.04 24.78
N GLN A 26 6.13 -16.07 24.51
CA GLN A 26 7.44 -16.20 25.12
C GLN A 26 8.30 -15.01 24.69
N ALA A 27 8.53 -14.12 25.65
CA ALA A 27 9.52 -13.07 25.51
C ALA A 27 10.91 -13.71 25.32
N PHE A 28 11.52 -13.50 24.16
CA PHE A 28 12.92 -13.84 23.92
C PHE A 28 13.79 -12.93 24.80
N ASN A 29 14.29 -13.49 25.89
CA ASN A 29 15.25 -12.84 26.78
C ASN A 29 16.64 -12.88 26.12
N VAL A 30 17.06 -11.77 25.50
CA VAL A 30 18.44 -11.58 25.03
C VAL A 30 19.29 -11.25 26.25
N GLN A 31 19.93 -12.26 26.82
CA GLN A 31 20.95 -12.03 27.84
C GLN A 31 22.20 -11.45 27.19
N ASP A 32 22.53 -10.28 27.66
CA ASP A 32 23.78 -9.55 27.46
C ASP A 32 24.99 -10.41 27.83
N LYS A 33 25.75 -10.88 26.85
CA LYS A 33 27.06 -11.46 27.05
C LYS A 33 28.11 -10.40 26.75
N THR A 34 28.60 -9.81 27.78
CA THR A 34 29.83 -8.99 27.80
C THR A 34 30.98 -9.79 27.18
N VAL A 35 31.42 -9.43 26.00
CA VAL A 35 32.61 -9.98 25.34
C VAL A 35 33.77 -9.05 25.62
N THR A 36 34.72 -9.55 26.40
CA THR A 36 36.02 -8.93 26.67
C THR A 36 36.83 -8.85 25.39
N THR A 37 37.23 -7.65 25.02
CA THR A 37 38.11 -7.33 23.89
C THR A 37 39.50 -7.84 24.07
N THR A 38 39.95 -8.78 23.22
CA THR A 38 41.37 -9.03 22.95
C THR A 38 41.65 -8.66 21.49
N ALA A 39 42.64 -7.80 21.29
CA ALA A 39 43.02 -7.23 19.99
C ALA A 39 43.53 -8.30 19.01
N GLY A 40 43.07 -8.23 17.74
CA GLY A 40 43.60 -9.02 16.61
C GLY A 40 42.65 -9.10 15.45
N GLY A 41 42.79 -8.26 14.48
CA GLY A 41 42.65 -8.31 13.02
C GLY A 41 41.56 -9.12 12.29
N ASN A 42 40.51 -9.72 12.94
CA ASN A 42 39.53 -10.56 12.22
C ASN A 42 38.06 -10.24 12.52
N THR A 43 37.78 -9.16 13.26
CA THR A 43 36.40 -8.87 13.72
C THR A 43 35.49 -8.25 12.67
N ALA A 44 36.05 -7.56 11.66
CA ALA A 44 35.26 -6.90 10.62
C ALA A 44 34.66 -7.87 9.58
N MET A 45 35.40 -8.96 9.24
CA MET A 45 34.89 -9.97 8.31
C MET A 45 33.78 -10.83 8.93
N ALA A 46 33.94 -11.24 10.18
CA ALA A 46 32.93 -12.04 10.91
C ALA A 46 31.62 -11.29 11.16
N GLN A 47 31.67 -9.98 11.35
CA GLN A 47 30.48 -9.14 11.47
C GLN A 47 29.72 -8.96 10.16
N ASN A 48 30.44 -8.82 9.04
CA ASN A 48 29.83 -8.74 7.70
C ASN A 48 29.15 -10.05 7.31
N ASP A 49 29.76 -11.19 7.61
CA ASP A 49 29.20 -12.51 7.31
C ASP A 49 27.95 -12.79 8.18
N SER A 50 27.94 -12.35 9.43
CA SER A 50 26.78 -12.45 10.32
C SER A 50 25.63 -11.55 9.84
N MET A 51 25.90 -10.34 9.42
CA MET A 51 24.88 -9.43 8.85
C MET A 51 24.31 -9.97 7.54
N ALA A 52 25.16 -10.51 6.67
CA ALA A 52 24.74 -11.13 5.41
C ALA A 52 23.85 -12.37 5.66
N ALA A 53 24.24 -13.23 6.63
CA ALA A 53 23.45 -14.39 7.00
C ALA A 53 22.09 -14.02 7.61
N ASN A 54 22.06 -13.01 8.48
CA ASN A 54 20.81 -12.50 9.05
C ASN A 54 19.91 -11.89 7.97
N THR A 55 20.48 -11.14 7.02
CA THR A 55 19.73 -10.56 5.91
C THR A 55 19.15 -11.67 5.01
N ALA A 56 19.93 -12.71 4.70
CA ALA A 56 19.45 -13.85 3.91
C ALA A 56 18.32 -14.61 4.62
N MET A 57 18.43 -14.78 5.94
CA MET A 57 17.39 -15.43 6.74
C MET A 57 16.10 -14.60 6.77
N ILE A 58 16.20 -13.29 6.92
CA ILE A 58 15.05 -12.36 6.85
C ILE A 58 14.40 -12.45 5.47
N GLN A 59 15.17 -12.43 4.39
CA GLN A 59 14.67 -12.55 3.02
C GLN A 59 13.92 -13.87 2.79
N GLU A 60 14.45 -14.99 3.32
CA GLU A 60 13.79 -16.29 3.21
C GLU A 60 12.49 -16.36 4.01
N VAL A 61 12.45 -15.76 5.20
CA VAL A 61 11.21 -15.65 6.01
C VAL A 61 10.17 -14.80 5.26
N LEU A 62 10.55 -13.64 4.73
CA LEU A 62 9.66 -12.77 3.94
C LEU A 62 9.12 -13.49 2.70
N LYS A 63 9.97 -14.30 2.05
CA LYS A 63 9.57 -15.13 0.91
C LYS A 63 8.53 -16.18 1.31
N ARG A 64 8.76 -16.92 2.40
CA ARG A 64 7.82 -17.92 2.92
C ARG A 64 6.49 -17.31 3.36
N MET A 65 6.51 -16.08 3.88
CA MET A 65 5.30 -15.33 4.23
C MET A 65 4.59 -14.71 3.02
N GLY A 66 5.12 -14.86 1.80
CA GLY A 66 4.55 -14.26 0.58
C GLY A 66 4.63 -12.73 0.55
N ILE A 67 5.48 -12.13 1.40
CA ILE A 67 5.66 -10.66 1.49
C ILE A 67 6.71 -10.17 0.48
N GLN A 68 7.57 -11.07 0.01
CA GLN A 68 8.60 -10.71 -0.98
C GLN A 68 7.94 -10.32 -2.32
N GLY A 69 8.32 -9.15 -2.82
CA GLY A 69 7.74 -8.61 -4.06
C GLY A 69 6.39 -7.92 -3.87
N ARG A 70 6.05 -7.51 -2.62
CA ARG A 70 4.85 -6.74 -2.32
C ARG A 70 5.19 -5.47 -1.56
N ILE A 71 4.49 -4.38 -1.88
CA ILE A 71 4.55 -3.17 -1.06
C ILE A 71 3.92 -3.44 0.31
N THR A 72 4.61 -3.06 1.38
CA THR A 72 4.09 -3.19 2.75
C THR A 72 3.12 -2.05 3.07
N LEU A 73 2.27 -2.24 4.10
CA LEU A 73 1.38 -1.17 4.58
C LEU A 73 2.19 0.06 5.03
N ASP A 74 3.33 -0.14 5.69
CA ASP A 74 4.19 0.95 6.15
C ASP A 74 4.78 1.74 4.97
N SER A 75 5.35 1.05 3.97
CA SER A 75 5.86 1.70 2.76
C SER A 75 4.74 2.41 1.98
N ALA A 76 3.55 1.81 1.89
CA ALA A 76 2.40 2.42 1.24
C ALA A 76 1.97 3.72 1.93
N LYS A 77 1.89 3.73 3.26
CA LYS A 77 1.56 4.96 4.03
C LYS A 77 2.60 6.05 3.83
N ARG A 78 3.90 5.73 3.94
CA ARG A 78 4.98 6.70 3.71
C ARG A 78 4.97 7.26 2.28
N LEU A 79 4.67 6.42 1.29
CA LEU A 79 4.51 6.86 -0.09
C LEU A 79 3.35 7.85 -0.23
N ILE A 80 2.20 7.52 0.33
CA ILE A 80 1.01 8.38 0.30
C ILE A 80 1.31 9.72 0.98
N GLU A 81 1.93 9.74 2.16
CA GLU A 81 2.28 10.96 2.89
C GLU A 81 3.17 11.91 2.06
N LYS A 82 4.16 11.37 1.32
CA LYS A 82 4.98 12.18 0.41
C LYS A 82 4.16 12.76 -0.74
N ILE A 83 3.25 11.97 -1.30
CA ILE A 83 2.38 12.43 -2.39
C ILE A 83 1.37 13.47 -1.90
N GLU A 84 0.83 13.32 -0.69
CA GLU A 84 -0.05 14.33 -0.06
C GLU A 84 0.65 15.69 0.08
N GLN A 85 1.90 15.70 0.56
CA GLN A 85 2.68 16.92 0.67
C GLN A 85 2.86 17.60 -0.69
N GLU A 86 3.15 16.84 -1.73
CA GLU A 86 3.27 17.37 -3.09
C GLU A 86 1.92 17.84 -3.64
N ALA A 87 0.82 17.13 -3.37
CA ALA A 87 -0.53 17.51 -3.73
C ALA A 87 -0.94 18.85 -3.08
N LEU A 88 -0.62 19.02 -1.78
CA LEU A 88 -0.81 20.29 -1.06
C LEU A 88 0.01 21.41 -1.69
N ARG A 89 1.28 21.17 -2.01
CA ARG A 89 2.14 22.16 -2.67
C ARG A 89 1.57 22.61 -4.02
N ARG A 90 0.92 21.71 -4.74
CA ARG A 90 0.24 22.00 -6.02
C ARG A 90 -1.16 22.58 -5.84
N ASN A 91 -1.61 22.76 -4.58
CA ASN A 91 -3.01 23.15 -4.25
C ASN A 91 -4.06 22.26 -4.92
N ARG A 92 -3.85 20.94 -4.82
CA ARG A 92 -4.66 19.92 -5.49
C ARG A 92 -5.05 18.80 -4.55
N PRO A 93 -6.12 18.96 -3.76
CA PRO A 93 -6.67 17.89 -2.94
C PRO A 93 -6.99 16.66 -3.79
N SER A 94 -6.49 15.50 -3.39
CA SER A 94 -6.60 14.27 -4.15
C SER A 94 -6.92 13.09 -3.24
N VAL A 95 -7.49 12.05 -3.81
CA VAL A 95 -7.50 10.71 -3.22
C VAL A 95 -6.30 9.94 -3.76
N ILE A 96 -5.55 9.32 -2.86
CA ILE A 96 -4.34 8.57 -3.16
C ILE A 96 -4.53 7.14 -2.67
N ALA A 97 -4.48 6.17 -3.56
CA ALA A 97 -4.70 4.76 -3.27
C ALA A 97 -3.48 3.94 -3.66
N VAL A 98 -3.05 3.04 -2.78
CA VAL A 98 -2.03 2.03 -3.06
C VAL A 98 -2.66 0.65 -2.94
N CYS A 99 -2.45 -0.20 -3.95
CA CYS A 99 -2.88 -1.60 -3.93
C CYS A 99 -1.69 -2.56 -3.98
N SER A 100 -1.95 -3.81 -3.55
CA SER A 100 -1.02 -4.94 -3.69
C SER A 100 -0.87 -5.37 -5.16
N PRO A 101 0.10 -6.23 -5.51
CA PRO A 101 0.20 -6.81 -6.85
C PRO A 101 -1.04 -7.58 -7.30
N ASP A 102 -1.87 -8.03 -6.36
CA ASP A 102 -3.14 -8.73 -6.65
C ASP A 102 -4.32 -7.75 -6.84
N GLY A 103 -4.06 -6.44 -6.79
CA GLY A 103 -5.08 -5.41 -6.97
C GLY A 103 -5.89 -5.06 -5.72
N ASN A 104 -5.64 -5.68 -4.57
CA ASN A 104 -6.35 -5.37 -3.34
C ASN A 104 -5.80 -4.08 -2.70
N PRO A 105 -6.66 -3.16 -2.23
CA PRO A 105 -6.22 -1.96 -1.55
C PRO A 105 -5.35 -2.29 -0.31
N VAL A 106 -4.22 -1.59 -0.18
CA VAL A 106 -3.31 -1.65 0.99
C VAL A 106 -3.50 -0.42 1.86
N ALA A 107 -3.55 0.77 1.26
CA ALA A 107 -3.83 2.02 1.95
C ALA A 107 -4.53 2.99 0.98
N VAL A 108 -5.46 3.79 1.51
CA VAL A 108 -6.15 4.84 0.76
C VAL A 108 -6.31 6.05 1.67
N HIS A 109 -5.82 7.21 1.24
CA HIS A 109 -6.05 8.47 1.92
C HIS A 109 -6.94 9.38 1.06
N VAL A 110 -7.89 10.03 1.72
CA VAL A 110 -8.81 11.00 1.13
C VAL A 110 -8.47 12.36 1.71
N MET A 111 -7.85 13.23 0.92
CA MET A 111 -7.51 14.57 1.38
C MET A 111 -8.79 15.40 1.49
N ASP A 112 -8.81 16.32 2.48
CA ASP A 112 -9.92 17.26 2.66
C ASP A 112 -10.12 18.08 1.38
N GLY A 113 -11.36 18.18 0.93
CA GLY A 113 -11.72 18.89 -0.28
C GLY A 113 -11.60 18.07 -1.57
N SER A 114 -11.22 16.79 -1.52
CA SER A 114 -11.26 15.87 -2.67
C SER A 114 -12.69 15.67 -3.18
N PHE A 115 -12.83 15.42 -4.48
CA PHE A 115 -14.14 15.09 -5.05
C PHE A 115 -14.65 13.73 -4.56
N LEU A 116 -15.96 13.62 -4.34
CA LEU A 116 -16.59 12.37 -3.89
C LEU A 116 -16.25 11.19 -4.82
N VAL A 117 -16.27 11.39 -6.13
CA VAL A 117 -15.97 10.37 -7.13
C VAL A 117 -14.50 9.91 -7.10
N SER A 118 -13.61 10.73 -6.55
CA SER A 118 -12.17 10.48 -6.57
C SER A 118 -11.77 9.24 -5.77
N PHE A 119 -12.53 8.86 -4.74
CA PHE A 119 -12.25 7.64 -3.97
C PHE A 119 -12.30 6.40 -4.88
N ASP A 120 -13.42 6.21 -5.56
CA ASP A 120 -13.62 5.06 -6.44
C ASP A 120 -12.63 5.08 -7.60
N MET A 121 -12.40 6.26 -8.18
CA MET A 121 -11.46 6.45 -9.28
C MET A 121 -10.01 6.12 -8.90
N ALA A 122 -9.53 6.58 -7.74
CA ALA A 122 -8.16 6.31 -7.30
C ALA A 122 -7.93 4.81 -7.06
N VAL A 123 -8.86 4.14 -6.37
CA VAL A 123 -8.80 2.71 -6.13
C VAL A 123 -8.78 1.92 -7.44
N LYS A 124 -9.66 2.24 -8.37
CA LYS A 124 -9.73 1.58 -9.69
C LYS A 124 -8.52 1.89 -10.56
N LYS A 125 -7.94 3.09 -10.50
CA LYS A 125 -6.69 3.43 -11.21
C LYS A 125 -5.52 2.60 -10.68
N ALA A 126 -5.39 2.45 -9.35
CA ALA A 126 -4.37 1.59 -8.74
C ALA A 126 -4.53 0.14 -9.22
N TYR A 127 -5.75 -0.42 -9.12
CA TYR A 127 -6.08 -1.75 -9.61
C TYR A 127 -5.74 -1.91 -11.11
N THR A 128 -6.21 -0.99 -11.95
CA THR A 128 -6.00 -1.05 -13.41
C THR A 128 -4.51 -1.12 -13.73
N SER A 129 -3.69 -0.32 -13.05
CA SER A 129 -2.24 -0.27 -13.34
C SER A 129 -1.54 -1.61 -13.14
N VAL A 130 -1.93 -2.39 -12.12
CA VAL A 130 -1.38 -3.74 -11.89
C VAL A 130 -2.02 -4.78 -12.79
N ALA A 131 -3.32 -4.67 -13.05
CA ALA A 131 -4.07 -5.61 -13.88
C ALA A 131 -3.57 -5.62 -15.33
N VAL A 132 -3.27 -4.45 -15.90
CA VAL A 132 -2.76 -4.32 -17.27
C VAL A 132 -1.24 -4.15 -17.35
N LYS A 133 -0.55 -4.04 -16.20
CA LYS A 133 0.91 -3.90 -16.06
C LYS A 133 1.50 -2.67 -16.77
N MET A 134 0.68 -1.61 -16.95
CA MET A 134 1.08 -0.35 -17.56
C MET A 134 0.38 0.83 -16.86
N SER A 135 0.81 2.06 -17.17
CA SER A 135 0.11 3.24 -16.66
C SER A 135 -1.27 3.38 -17.28
N THR A 136 -2.22 3.92 -16.51
CA THR A 136 -3.56 4.21 -17.03
C THR A 136 -3.54 5.34 -18.07
N MET A 137 -2.51 6.19 -18.08
CA MET A 137 -2.27 7.18 -19.13
C MET A 137 -1.88 6.52 -20.46
N GLU A 138 -1.03 5.52 -20.44
CA GLU A 138 -0.69 4.74 -21.64
C GLU A 138 -1.88 3.93 -22.11
N LEU A 139 -2.60 3.28 -21.21
CA LEU A 139 -3.84 2.55 -21.53
C LEU A 139 -4.88 3.47 -22.17
N SER A 140 -5.02 4.70 -21.69
CA SER A 140 -5.92 5.70 -22.27
C SER A 140 -5.66 5.92 -23.77
N ARG A 141 -4.39 6.00 -24.17
CA ARG A 141 -3.99 6.15 -25.57
C ARG A 141 -4.34 4.92 -26.41
N LEU A 142 -4.12 3.73 -25.85
CA LEU A 142 -4.37 2.45 -26.53
C LEU A 142 -5.86 2.09 -26.63
N THR A 143 -6.72 2.78 -25.90
CA THR A 143 -8.19 2.55 -25.90
C THR A 143 -8.97 3.50 -26.77
N GLN A 144 -8.30 4.43 -27.48
CA GLN A 144 -8.96 5.35 -28.41
C GLN A 144 -9.53 4.62 -29.65
N PRO A 145 -10.50 5.22 -30.36
CA PRO A 145 -11.01 4.64 -31.61
C PRO A 145 -9.88 4.26 -32.57
N GLY A 146 -9.91 3.04 -33.08
CA GLY A 146 -8.88 2.51 -33.98
C GLY A 146 -7.62 1.96 -33.31
N GLN A 147 -7.50 2.05 -31.98
CA GLN A 147 -6.38 1.49 -31.25
C GLN A 147 -6.63 0.04 -30.79
N THR A 148 -5.54 -0.67 -30.43
CA THR A 148 -5.54 -2.11 -30.14
C THR A 148 -6.50 -2.53 -29.03
N PHE A 149 -6.69 -1.68 -28.01
CA PHE A 149 -7.55 -1.96 -26.85
C PHE A 149 -8.85 -1.14 -26.87
N TYR A 150 -9.29 -0.70 -28.06
CA TYR A 150 -10.57 -0.01 -28.19
C TYR A 150 -11.71 -0.83 -27.57
N GLY A 151 -12.47 -0.20 -26.67
CA GLY A 151 -13.59 -0.83 -25.99
C GLY A 151 -13.24 -1.54 -24.68
N LEU A 152 -11.96 -1.69 -24.30
CA LEU A 152 -11.55 -2.35 -23.07
C LEU A 152 -12.22 -1.73 -21.81
N GLY A 153 -12.36 -0.42 -21.76
CA GLY A 153 -13.02 0.26 -20.63
C GLY A 153 -14.52 -0.05 -20.48
N LYS A 154 -15.14 -0.72 -21.46
CA LYS A 154 -16.54 -1.18 -21.40
C LYS A 154 -16.68 -2.63 -20.95
N MET A 155 -15.58 -3.36 -20.84
CA MET A 155 -15.60 -4.80 -20.53
C MET A 155 -15.57 -5.09 -19.03
N SER A 156 -15.18 -4.11 -18.20
CA SER A 156 -15.07 -4.29 -16.75
C SER A 156 -15.25 -2.95 -16.04
N ASP A 157 -16.09 -2.93 -15.02
CA ASP A 157 -16.33 -1.76 -14.17
C ASP A 157 -15.10 -1.36 -13.33
N ASN A 158 -14.09 -2.23 -13.25
CA ASN A 158 -12.87 -1.98 -12.50
C ASN A 158 -11.74 -1.38 -13.34
N ILE A 159 -11.89 -1.34 -14.66
CA ILE A 159 -10.87 -0.79 -15.57
C ILE A 159 -11.15 0.70 -15.82
N VAL A 160 -10.17 1.52 -15.48
CA VAL A 160 -10.21 2.97 -15.68
C VAL A 160 -9.18 3.36 -16.75
N ILE A 161 -9.63 4.10 -17.75
CA ILE A 161 -8.82 4.56 -18.90
C ILE A 161 -8.44 6.05 -18.82
N PHE A 162 -8.25 6.57 -17.61
CA PHE A 162 -7.82 7.95 -17.35
C PHE A 162 -6.48 7.94 -16.65
N GLY A 163 -5.60 8.90 -16.95
CA GLY A 163 -4.29 9.04 -16.31
C GLY A 163 -4.37 9.12 -14.78
N GLY A 164 -3.28 8.78 -14.10
CA GLY A 164 -3.15 8.81 -12.64
C GLY A 164 -2.96 7.44 -11.97
N GLY A 165 -3.00 6.34 -12.73
CA GLY A 165 -2.65 5.01 -12.26
C GLY A 165 -1.29 4.57 -12.79
N VAL A 166 -0.39 4.09 -11.90
CA VAL A 166 0.93 3.59 -12.29
C VAL A 166 1.31 2.33 -11.51
N PRO A 167 1.93 1.32 -12.15
CA PRO A 167 2.46 0.17 -11.44
C PRO A 167 3.71 0.59 -10.63
N LEU A 168 3.76 0.18 -9.37
CA LEU A 168 4.93 0.34 -8.51
C LEU A 168 5.89 -0.82 -8.75
N LYS A 169 7.14 -0.53 -9.11
CA LYS A 169 8.12 -1.54 -9.50
C LYS A 169 9.43 -1.44 -8.73
N VAL A 170 10.04 -2.60 -8.45
CA VAL A 170 11.43 -2.75 -8.03
C VAL A 170 12.13 -3.64 -9.06
N GLY A 171 13.05 -3.06 -9.82
CA GLY A 171 13.53 -3.70 -11.05
C GLY A 171 12.35 -3.96 -11.99
N ASP A 172 12.21 -5.20 -12.46
CA ASP A 172 11.11 -5.62 -13.34
C ASP A 172 9.88 -6.15 -12.58
N THR A 173 9.98 -6.28 -11.25
CA THR A 173 8.92 -6.84 -10.42
C THR A 173 7.92 -5.78 -10.02
N ILE A 174 6.63 -5.99 -10.33
CA ILE A 174 5.53 -5.15 -9.83
C ILE A 174 5.26 -5.54 -8.38
N ILE A 175 5.44 -4.57 -7.47
CA ILE A 175 5.22 -4.75 -6.03
C ILE A 175 3.87 -4.19 -5.56
N GLY A 176 3.15 -3.50 -6.43
CA GLY A 176 1.86 -2.89 -6.16
C GLY A 176 1.45 -1.92 -7.26
N GLY A 177 0.37 -1.19 -7.02
CA GLY A 177 -0.12 -0.11 -7.89
C GLY A 177 -0.44 1.14 -7.09
N LEU A 178 -0.24 2.29 -7.72
CA LEU A 178 -0.61 3.60 -7.21
C LEU A 178 -1.71 4.18 -8.09
N GLY A 179 -2.74 4.74 -7.48
CA GLY A 179 -3.82 5.45 -8.17
C GLY A 179 -4.09 6.79 -7.50
N ILE A 180 -4.19 7.83 -8.31
CA ILE A 180 -4.44 9.21 -7.87
C ILE A 180 -5.64 9.76 -8.62
N SER A 181 -6.50 10.47 -7.90
CA SER A 181 -7.65 11.17 -8.46
C SER A 181 -7.94 12.44 -7.70
N GLY A 182 -7.96 13.56 -8.39
CA GLY A 182 -8.23 14.90 -7.81
C GLY A 182 -8.24 16.00 -8.85
N GLY A 183 -7.81 15.72 -10.07
CA GLY A 183 -7.72 16.66 -11.17
C GLY A 183 -8.07 16.07 -12.51
N THR A 184 -7.49 16.62 -13.57
CA THR A 184 -7.53 16.04 -14.91
C THR A 184 -6.67 14.79 -14.98
N GLY A 185 -6.82 13.97 -16.02
CA GLY A 185 -5.99 12.78 -16.20
C GLY A 185 -4.49 13.08 -16.26
N GLU A 186 -4.12 14.21 -16.87
CA GLU A 186 -2.73 14.67 -16.97
C GLU A 186 -2.17 15.11 -15.62
N GLU A 187 -2.97 15.82 -14.84
CA GLU A 187 -2.59 16.29 -13.51
C GLU A 187 -2.44 15.15 -12.53
N ASP A 188 -3.39 14.22 -12.51
CA ASP A 188 -3.34 13.00 -11.71
C ASP A 188 -2.13 12.14 -12.10
N ASN A 189 -1.84 12.02 -13.41
CA ASN A 189 -0.68 11.29 -13.91
C ASN A 189 0.64 11.94 -13.48
N SER A 190 0.74 13.26 -13.55
CA SER A 190 1.94 13.99 -13.11
C SER A 190 2.21 13.80 -11.62
N LEU A 191 1.16 13.71 -10.80
CA LEU A 191 1.31 13.42 -9.37
C LEU A 191 1.67 11.95 -9.13
N ALA A 192 1.15 11.02 -9.93
CA ALA A 192 1.52 9.60 -9.88
C ALA A 192 2.98 9.37 -10.30
N GLU A 193 3.48 10.10 -11.30
CA GLU A 193 4.90 10.08 -11.69
C GLU A 193 5.82 10.59 -10.56
N TYR A 194 5.40 11.64 -9.84
CA TYR A 194 6.10 12.04 -8.62
C TYR A 194 6.18 10.91 -7.60
N GLY A 195 5.08 10.16 -7.40
CA GLY A 195 5.08 8.98 -6.55
C GLY A 195 6.11 7.93 -6.97
N LEU A 196 6.32 7.70 -8.26
CA LEU A 196 7.36 6.80 -8.75
C LEU A 196 8.77 7.31 -8.46
N GLN A 197 9.00 8.65 -8.51
CA GLN A 197 10.31 9.25 -8.22
C GLN A 197 10.72 9.04 -6.77
N VAL A 198 9.76 9.17 -5.83
CA VAL A 198 10.02 9.04 -4.38
C VAL A 198 9.86 7.61 -3.85
N LEU A 199 9.45 6.64 -4.70
CA LEU A 199 9.19 5.26 -4.28
C LEU A 199 10.40 4.63 -3.56
N LYS A 200 11.61 4.82 -4.09
CA LYS A 200 12.83 4.22 -3.50
C LYS A 200 13.16 4.75 -2.11
N GLU A 201 12.65 5.91 -1.73
CA GLU A 201 12.91 6.53 -0.44
C GLU A 201 12.05 5.93 0.69
N VAL A 202 11.03 5.16 0.32
CA VAL A 202 10.04 4.61 1.25
C VAL A 202 10.03 3.07 1.32
N LEU A 203 10.86 2.42 0.49
CA LEU A 203 11.04 0.95 0.50
C LEU A 203 12.17 0.51 1.49
#